data_f646df7a78890759394ed02d8691ca61
#
_entry.id   f646df7a78890759394ed02d8691ca61
#
_cell.length_a   1.000
_cell.length_b   1.000
_cell.length_c   1.000
_cell.angle_alpha   90.00
_cell.angle_beta   90.00
_cell.angle_gamma   90.00
#
_symmetry.space_group_name_H-M   'P 1'
#
loop_
_entity.id
_entity.type
_entity.pdbx_description
1 polymer ?
#
loop_
_entity_poly.entity_id
_entity_poly.type
_entity_poly.pdbx_seq_one_letter_code
_entity_poly.pdbx_strand_id
1 'polypeptide(L)'
;VPQNGYEPIWNHKLKYKSTGGMRWANQVAPTATGAYTLIRLKEEFLGLYYRKGAAIKDIDNILLYFFQEVVSPARLAGNVLLVHETLNAKVQPRQAWIYNPGQRRVR
;
A
#
# COMPACT_ATOMS: atom_id res chain seq x y z
N VAL A 1 8.41 -21.38 -16.65
CA VAL A 1 7.05 -21.03 -17.15
C VAL A 1 6.05 -21.32 -16.03
N PRO A 2 5.20 -20.37 -15.64
CA PRO A 2 4.18 -20.59 -14.60
C PRO A 2 3.25 -21.78 -14.93
N GLN A 3 2.96 -22.59 -13.93
CA GLN A 3 2.13 -23.78 -14.06
C GLN A 3 0.64 -23.50 -13.81
N ASN A 4 0.33 -22.40 -13.12
CA ASN A 4 -1.04 -21.99 -12.77
C ASN A 4 -1.11 -20.46 -12.60
N GLY A 5 -2.33 -19.93 -12.41
CA GLY A 5 -2.56 -18.48 -12.29
C GLY A 5 -1.99 -17.83 -11.00
N TYR A 6 -1.73 -18.61 -9.95
CA TYR A 6 -1.16 -18.08 -8.70
C TYR A 6 0.32 -17.72 -8.85
N GLU A 7 1.08 -18.49 -9.61
CA GLU A 7 2.51 -18.30 -9.77
C GLU A 7 2.87 -16.93 -10.39
N PRO A 8 2.26 -16.48 -11.50
CA PRO A 8 2.54 -15.16 -12.03
C PRO A 8 2.14 -14.03 -11.09
N ILE A 9 1.05 -14.20 -10.32
CA ILE A 9 0.65 -13.20 -9.32
C ILE A 9 1.70 -13.10 -8.21
N TRP A 10 2.17 -14.23 -7.69
CA TRP A 10 3.22 -14.23 -6.68
C TRP A 10 4.55 -13.70 -7.22
N ASN A 11 4.94 -14.07 -8.42
CA ASN A 11 6.13 -13.51 -9.08
C ASN A 11 6.02 -11.99 -9.21
N HIS A 12 4.85 -11.47 -9.54
CA HIS A 12 4.60 -10.04 -9.59
C HIS A 12 4.65 -9.39 -8.20
N LYS A 13 4.07 -10.02 -7.18
CA LYS A 13 4.08 -9.49 -5.80
C LYS A 13 5.47 -9.45 -5.20
N LEU A 14 6.26 -10.50 -5.43
CA LEU A 14 7.58 -10.66 -4.84
C LEU A 14 8.74 -10.06 -5.66
N LYS A 15 8.47 -9.57 -6.88
CA LYS A 15 9.50 -8.87 -7.65
C LYS A 15 10.09 -7.70 -6.85
N TYR A 16 11.38 -7.46 -7.00
CA TYR A 16 12.04 -6.34 -6.33
C TYR A 16 11.37 -5.00 -6.63
N LYS A 17 11.01 -4.28 -5.57
CA LYS A 17 10.32 -2.98 -5.65
C LYS A 17 11.07 -1.85 -4.93
N SER A 18 12.32 -2.08 -4.54
CA SER A 18 13.09 -1.25 -3.61
C SER A 18 12.84 -1.59 -2.13
N THR A 19 13.80 -1.22 -1.29
CA THR A 19 13.74 -1.43 0.17
C THR A 19 12.86 -0.43 0.88
N GLY A 20 12.55 0.69 0.23
CA GLY A 20 11.68 1.74 0.74
C GLY A 20 11.72 2.96 -0.17
N GLY A 21 10.77 3.84 0.02
CA GLY A 21 10.70 5.08 -0.74
C GLY A 21 9.47 5.91 -0.43
N MET A 22 9.50 7.12 -0.94
CA MET A 22 8.40 8.07 -0.90
C MET A 22 8.10 8.53 -2.32
N ARG A 23 6.83 8.74 -2.61
CA ARG A 23 6.41 9.36 -3.87
C ARG A 23 5.21 10.29 -3.67
N TRP A 24 5.10 11.24 -4.57
CA TRP A 24 3.87 12.01 -4.77
C TRP A 24 3.12 11.41 -5.95
N ALA A 25 1.82 11.21 -5.78
CA ALA A 25 0.95 10.64 -6.80
C ALA A 25 -0.30 11.49 -6.97
N ASN A 26 -0.83 11.47 -8.19
CA ASN A 26 -2.15 12.01 -8.49
C ASN A 26 -3.08 10.84 -8.81
N GLN A 27 -4.22 10.82 -8.14
CA GLN A 27 -5.30 9.90 -8.41
C GLN A 27 -6.47 10.65 -9.00
N VAL A 28 -7.05 10.10 -10.06
CA VAL A 28 -8.22 10.67 -10.74
C VAL A 28 -9.37 9.68 -10.66
N ALA A 29 -10.52 10.15 -10.22
CA ALA A 29 -11.77 9.38 -10.23
C ALA A 29 -12.72 10.01 -11.29
N PRO A 30 -12.76 9.47 -12.51
CA PRO A 30 -13.65 9.96 -13.54
C PRO A 30 -15.10 9.53 -13.30
N THR A 31 -16.04 10.37 -13.67
CA THR A 31 -17.48 10.06 -13.68
C THR A 31 -17.95 9.72 -15.09
N ALA A 32 -19.14 9.12 -15.21
CA ALA A 32 -19.75 8.82 -16.52
C ALA A 32 -20.03 10.07 -17.36
N THR A 33 -20.14 11.25 -16.74
CA THR A 33 -20.35 12.53 -17.42
C THR A 33 -19.07 13.21 -17.89
N GLY A 34 -17.90 12.59 -17.67
CA GLY A 34 -16.59 13.15 -18.02
C GLY A 34 -16.00 14.11 -16.98
N ALA A 35 -16.72 14.45 -15.92
CA ALA A 35 -16.15 15.18 -14.79
C ALA A 35 -15.18 14.27 -14.02
N TYR A 36 -14.21 14.85 -13.31
CA TYR A 36 -13.30 14.09 -12.48
C TYR A 36 -12.92 14.85 -11.20
N THR A 37 -12.50 14.11 -10.21
CA THR A 37 -11.89 14.66 -8.99
C THR A 37 -10.40 14.28 -9.00
N LEU A 38 -9.53 15.29 -8.89
CA LEU A 38 -8.10 15.09 -8.73
C LEU A 38 -7.77 15.04 -7.25
N ILE A 39 -7.13 13.95 -6.83
CA ILE A 39 -6.66 13.72 -5.47
C ILE A 39 -5.14 13.66 -5.49
N ARG A 40 -4.47 14.47 -4.70
CA ARG A 40 -3.01 14.42 -4.51
C ARG A 40 -2.69 13.62 -3.27
N LEU A 41 -1.76 12.69 -3.44
CA LEU A 41 -1.36 11.73 -2.42
C LEU A 41 0.14 11.86 -2.15
N LYS A 42 0.50 11.72 -0.89
CA LYS A 42 1.86 11.39 -0.45
C LYS A 42 1.84 9.93 -0.05
N GLU A 43 2.74 9.14 -0.61
CA GLU A 43 2.83 7.71 -0.35
C GLU A 43 4.25 7.37 0.10
N GLU A 44 4.33 6.52 1.12
CA GLU A 44 5.59 5.97 1.62
C GLU A 44 5.46 4.46 1.72
N PHE A 45 6.53 3.74 1.45
CA PHE A 45 6.57 2.30 1.69
C PHE A 45 7.92 1.88 2.25
N LEU A 46 7.89 0.80 3.01
CA LEU A 46 9.07 0.15 3.58
C LEU A 46 8.94 -1.35 3.32
N GLY A 47 9.80 -1.87 2.43
CA GLY A 47 9.79 -3.28 2.03
C GLY A 47 10.78 -4.09 2.83
N LEU A 48 10.34 -4.74 3.89
CA LEU A 48 11.21 -5.56 4.74
C LEU A 48 11.79 -6.75 3.98
N TYR A 49 10.97 -7.37 3.15
CA TYR A 49 11.36 -8.50 2.29
C TYR A 49 12.49 -8.16 1.31
N TYR A 50 12.59 -6.89 0.88
CA TYR A 50 13.53 -6.46 -0.15
C TYR A 50 14.89 -6.00 0.40
N ARG A 51 15.09 -6.04 1.71
CA ARG A 51 16.37 -5.66 2.33
C ARG A 51 17.44 -6.66 1.96
N LYS A 52 18.64 -6.18 1.65
CA LYS A 52 19.80 -7.05 1.38
C LYS A 52 20.06 -7.95 2.58
N GLY A 53 20.16 -9.25 2.33
CA GLY A 53 20.41 -10.25 3.38
C GLY A 53 19.17 -10.60 4.22
N ALA A 54 17.99 -10.06 3.91
CA ALA A 54 16.77 -10.44 4.60
C ALA A 54 16.45 -11.92 4.38
N ALA A 55 16.19 -12.65 5.45
CA ALA A 55 15.64 -13.99 5.40
C ALA A 55 14.17 -13.95 5.85
N ILE A 56 13.38 -14.94 5.41
CA ILE A 56 11.94 -15.02 5.76
C ILE A 56 11.72 -14.98 7.27
N LYS A 57 12.61 -15.59 8.05
CA LYS A 57 12.58 -15.60 9.52
C LYS A 57 12.76 -14.21 10.17
N ASP A 58 13.36 -13.25 9.44
CA ASP A 58 13.73 -11.94 9.99
C ASP A 58 12.65 -10.86 9.72
N ILE A 59 11.65 -11.17 8.90
CA ILE A 59 10.61 -10.22 8.49
C ILE A 59 9.28 -10.36 9.22
N ASP A 60 9.19 -11.34 10.15
CA ASP A 60 7.98 -11.61 10.94
C ASP A 60 6.69 -11.64 10.10
N ASN A 61 6.74 -12.36 8.97
CA ASN A 61 5.65 -12.45 7.99
C ASN A 61 5.24 -11.12 7.32
N ILE A 62 5.95 -10.01 7.54
CA ILE A 62 5.64 -8.72 6.93
C ILE A 62 6.42 -8.56 5.63
N LEU A 63 5.70 -8.47 4.52
CA LEU A 63 6.27 -8.19 3.21
C LEU A 63 6.68 -6.72 3.09
N LEU A 64 5.75 -5.82 3.41
CA LEU A 64 5.97 -4.37 3.39
C LEU A 64 4.97 -3.63 4.28
N TYR A 65 5.34 -2.43 4.67
CA TYR A 65 4.46 -1.40 5.19
C TYR A 65 4.17 -0.38 4.10
N PHE A 66 2.92 0.06 3.99
CA PHE A 66 2.50 1.11 3.08
C PHE A 66 1.72 2.17 3.84
N PHE A 67 2.09 3.42 3.61
CA PHE A 67 1.43 4.60 4.18
C PHE A 67 1.01 5.52 3.04
N GLN A 68 -0.21 6.04 3.12
CA GLN A 68 -0.73 6.99 2.14
C GLN A 68 -1.47 8.10 2.88
N GLU A 69 -1.16 9.34 2.54
CA GLU A 69 -1.82 10.54 3.06
C GLU A 69 -2.45 11.31 1.91
N VAL A 70 -3.69 11.72 2.07
CA VAL A 70 -4.36 12.64 1.15
C VAL A 70 -3.94 14.07 1.48
N VAL A 71 -3.35 14.75 0.49
CA VAL A 71 -2.86 16.13 0.63
C VAL A 71 -3.87 17.14 0.08
N SER A 72 -4.57 16.79 -0.98
CA SER A 72 -5.63 17.63 -1.55
C SER A 72 -6.67 16.77 -2.27
N PRO A 73 -7.90 17.25 -2.46
CA PRO A 73 -8.46 18.57 -2.08
C PRO A 73 -8.69 18.71 -0.57
N ALA A 74 -8.88 19.93 -0.08
CA ALA A 74 -9.01 20.24 1.34
C ALA A 74 -10.07 19.42 2.08
N ARG A 75 -11.19 19.08 1.43
CA ARG A 75 -12.26 18.24 2.00
C ARG A 75 -11.82 16.80 2.32
N LEU A 76 -10.75 16.33 1.72
CA LEU A 76 -10.20 14.97 1.89
C LEU A 76 -8.82 15.00 2.56
N ALA A 77 -8.19 16.16 2.65
CA ALA A 77 -6.85 16.30 3.21
C ALA A 77 -6.77 15.77 4.65
N GLY A 78 -5.67 15.11 4.97
CA GLY A 78 -5.43 14.49 6.27
C GLY A 78 -6.07 13.10 6.44
N ASN A 79 -6.80 12.55 5.45
CA ASN A 79 -7.14 11.14 5.46
C ASN A 79 -5.85 10.32 5.26
N VAL A 80 -5.67 9.31 6.10
CA VAL A 80 -4.48 8.45 6.09
C VAL A 80 -4.90 6.99 5.97
N LEU A 81 -4.18 6.26 5.15
CA LEU A 81 -4.25 4.79 5.06
C LEU A 81 -2.89 4.21 5.47
N LEU A 82 -2.91 3.28 6.41
CA LEU A 82 -1.76 2.46 6.76
C LEU A 82 -2.07 1.00 6.44
N VAL A 83 -1.16 0.32 5.76
CA VAL A 83 -1.30 -1.11 5.41
C VAL A 83 -0.06 -1.87 5.84
N HIS A 84 -0.27 -2.97 6.54
CA HIS A 84 0.71 -4.02 6.75
C HIS A 84 0.40 -5.18 5.80
N GLU A 85 1.15 -5.28 4.73
CA GLU A 85 1.03 -6.37 3.77
C GLU A 85 1.82 -7.56 4.27
N THR A 86 1.18 -8.73 4.34
CA THR A 86 1.80 -9.96 4.83
C THR A 86 2.24 -10.86 3.68
N LEU A 87 3.26 -11.67 3.95
CA LEU A 87 3.74 -12.68 3.00
C LEU A 87 2.79 -13.89 2.97
N ASN A 88 2.41 -14.40 4.13
CA ASN A 88 1.50 -15.54 4.28
C ASN A 88 0.20 -15.08 4.97
N ALA A 89 -0.83 -14.83 4.18
CA ALA A 89 -2.13 -14.38 4.66
C ALA A 89 -2.92 -15.45 5.45
N LYS A 90 -2.52 -16.72 5.37
CA LYS A 90 -3.14 -17.79 6.20
C LYS A 90 -2.66 -17.74 7.65
N VAL A 91 -1.42 -17.31 7.87
CA VAL A 91 -0.84 -17.12 9.20
C VAL A 91 -1.32 -15.82 9.80
N GLN A 92 -1.24 -14.75 9.02
CA GLN A 92 -1.68 -13.42 9.42
C GLN A 92 -2.21 -12.68 8.18
N PRO A 93 -3.51 -12.36 8.13
CA PRO A 93 -4.06 -11.61 7.01
C PRO A 93 -3.51 -10.18 6.97
N ARG A 94 -3.61 -9.56 5.79
CA ARG A 94 -3.34 -8.11 5.63
C ARG A 94 -4.11 -7.34 6.68
N GLN A 95 -3.44 -6.36 7.28
CA GLN A 95 -4.04 -5.39 8.18
C GLN A 95 -4.05 -4.02 7.53
N ALA A 96 -5.13 -3.29 7.67
CA ALA A 96 -5.26 -1.94 7.14
C ALA A 96 -6.05 -1.06 8.10
N TRP A 97 -5.59 0.18 8.25
CA TRP A 97 -6.23 1.19 9.10
C TRP A 97 -6.43 2.46 8.31
N ILE A 98 -7.60 3.05 8.48
CA ILE A 98 -7.94 4.34 7.87
C ILE A 98 -8.19 5.34 9.00
N TYR A 99 -7.45 6.44 9.00
CA TYR A 99 -7.74 7.59 9.83
C TYR A 99 -8.53 8.62 9.05
N ASN A 100 -9.63 9.08 9.63
CA ASN A 100 -10.45 10.15 9.08
C ASN A 100 -10.39 11.36 10.03
N PRO A 101 -9.81 12.51 9.61
CA PRO A 101 -9.67 13.69 10.45
C PRO A 101 -10.99 14.32 10.83
N GLY A 102 -12.02 14.22 9.98
CA GLY A 102 -13.36 14.75 10.28
C GLY A 102 -14.06 14.00 11.42
N GLN A 103 -13.81 12.69 11.53
CA GLN A 103 -14.37 11.85 12.60
C GLN A 103 -13.40 11.66 13.77
N ARG A 104 -12.13 12.02 13.60
CA ARG A 104 -11.03 11.79 14.56
C ARG A 104 -10.95 10.33 15.03
N ARG A 105 -11.20 9.39 14.10
CA ARG A 105 -11.25 7.95 14.37
C ARG A 105 -10.37 7.19 13.40
N VAL A 106 -9.79 6.12 13.94
CA VAL A 106 -9.13 5.06 13.16
C VAL A 106 -10.11 3.88 13.03
N ARG A 107 -10.21 3.33 11.85
CA ARG A 107 -10.99 2.12 11.55
C ARG A 107 -10.09 1.07 10.92
#